data_102b5c7561d89063b020e27d63fa7608
#
_entry.id   102b5c7561d89063b020e27d63fa7608
#
_cell.length_a   1.000
_cell.length_b   1.000
_cell.length_c   1.000
_cell.angle_alpha   90.00
_cell.angle_beta   90.00
_cell.angle_gamma   90.00
#
_symmetry.space_group_name_H-M   'P 1'
#
loop_
_entity.id
_entity.type
_entity.pdbx_description
1 polymer ?
#
loop_
_entity_poly.entity_id
_entity_poly.type
_entity_poly.pdbx_seq_one_letter_code
_entity_poly.pdbx_strand_id
1 'polypeptide(L)'
;MATPVKPATLLEAAERLLVSPVQGADDSWIGGHWPRTCTLLIRLALESALDEYWDRVLSSAAECPMRAQLLLLPRFAGGEAAMLARESWLGLSRASHHHAYELAPTAGELREWHSAVGRVVNMLTPAANTFPGKT
;
A
#
# COMPACT_ATOMS: atom_id res chain seq x y z
N MET A 1 -8.31 21.29 -6.88
CA MET A 1 -8.38 19.93 -6.53
C MET A 1 -7.09 19.23 -6.69
N ALA A 2 -6.61 18.64 -5.65
CA ALA A 2 -5.34 17.93 -5.74
C ALA A 2 -5.56 16.60 -6.45
N THR A 3 -4.68 16.27 -7.36
CA THR A 3 -4.69 14.98 -8.01
C THR A 3 -4.21 13.93 -7.01
N PRO A 4 -4.95 12.83 -6.84
CA PRO A 4 -4.49 11.80 -5.91
C PRO A 4 -3.17 11.20 -6.35
N VAL A 5 -2.33 10.90 -5.38
CA VAL A 5 -1.02 10.31 -5.67
C VAL A 5 -1.22 8.85 -6.05
N LYS A 6 -0.57 8.43 -7.11
CA LYS A 6 -0.72 7.07 -7.59
C LYS A 6 -0.03 6.08 -6.66
N PRO A 7 -0.58 4.86 -6.54
CA PRO A 7 0.04 3.84 -5.68
C PRO A 7 1.50 3.59 -6.02
N ALA A 8 1.83 3.54 -7.30
CA ALA A 8 3.21 3.28 -7.72
C ALA A 8 4.16 4.35 -7.21
N THR A 9 3.73 5.61 -7.22
CA THR A 9 4.57 6.70 -6.74
C THR A 9 4.83 6.57 -5.24
N LEU A 10 3.80 6.17 -4.49
CA LEU A 10 3.95 5.98 -3.06
C LEU A 10 4.87 4.82 -2.75
N LEU A 11 4.77 3.73 -3.52
CA LEU A 11 5.65 2.58 -3.33
C LEU A 11 7.09 2.92 -3.69
N GLU A 12 7.31 3.74 -4.71
CA GLU A 12 8.65 4.19 -5.06
C GLU A 12 9.28 5.01 -3.94
N ALA A 13 8.48 5.89 -3.34
CA ALA A 13 8.97 6.68 -2.22
C ALA A 13 9.34 5.80 -1.04
N ALA A 14 8.51 4.78 -0.75
CA ALA A 14 8.80 3.83 0.31
C ALA A 14 10.06 3.04 0.00
N GLU A 15 10.24 2.66 -1.26
CA GLU A 15 11.43 1.89 -1.65
C GLU A 15 12.70 2.69 -1.44
N ARG A 16 12.66 3.99 -1.71
CA ARG A 16 13.85 4.83 -1.46
C ARG A 16 14.25 4.79 0.00
N LEU A 17 13.28 4.78 0.90
CA LEU A 17 13.58 4.68 2.32
C LEU A 17 14.14 3.31 2.68
N LEU A 18 13.68 2.26 2.01
CA LEU A 18 14.17 0.91 2.27
C LEU A 18 15.59 0.70 1.76
N VAL A 19 15.92 1.31 0.63
CA VAL A 19 17.24 1.15 0.03
C VAL A 19 18.29 2.02 0.74
N SER A 20 17.91 3.23 1.12
CA SER A 20 18.83 4.15 1.76
C SER A 20 18.17 4.81 2.96
N PRO A 21 18.00 4.06 4.05
CA PRO A 21 17.29 4.60 5.20
C PRO A 21 18.05 5.70 5.91
N VAL A 22 19.36 5.76 5.72
CA VAL A 22 20.16 6.77 6.40
C VAL A 22 20.98 7.51 5.38
N GLN A 23 20.36 8.45 4.73
CA GLN A 23 21.12 9.25 3.85
C GLN A 23 21.29 10.57 4.51
N GLY A 24 22.43 10.90 4.89
CA GLY A 24 22.69 12.18 5.49
C GLY A 24 22.76 12.04 7.00
N ALA A 25 23.94 12.02 7.51
CA ALA A 25 24.18 11.90 8.93
C ALA A 25 23.57 13.05 9.72
N ASP A 26 23.21 14.11 9.03
CA ASP A 26 22.71 15.29 9.72
C ASP A 26 21.22 15.28 9.95
N ASP A 27 20.52 14.33 9.34
CA ASP A 27 19.08 14.25 9.50
C ASP A 27 18.72 13.17 10.49
N SER A 28 19.24 13.32 11.69
CA SER A 28 18.98 12.33 12.74
C SER A 28 17.50 12.18 13.04
N TRP A 29 16.72 13.25 12.86
CA TRP A 29 15.29 13.18 13.09
C TRP A 29 14.59 12.35 11.99
N ILE A 30 15.09 12.41 10.76
CA ILE A 30 14.55 11.60 9.68
C ILE A 30 15.01 10.16 9.86
N GLY A 31 16.28 9.96 10.23
CA GLY A 31 16.83 8.63 10.40
C GLY A 31 16.07 7.78 11.39
N GLY A 32 15.60 8.39 12.48
CA GLY A 32 14.85 7.67 13.50
C GLY A 32 13.40 7.42 13.15
N HIS A 33 12.86 8.15 12.19
CA HIS A 33 11.44 8.03 11.85
C HIS A 33 11.17 7.37 10.50
N TRP A 34 12.20 6.97 9.77
CA TRP A 34 12.00 6.40 8.45
C TRP A 34 11.12 5.13 8.45
N PRO A 35 11.18 4.24 9.46
CA PRO A 35 10.31 3.07 9.41
C PRO A 35 8.83 3.44 9.49
N ARG A 36 8.50 4.44 10.28
CA ARG A 36 7.11 4.87 10.39
C ARG A 36 6.66 5.58 9.14
N THR A 37 7.53 6.40 8.55
CA THR A 37 7.22 7.06 7.30
C THR A 37 7.04 6.03 6.19
N CYS A 38 7.90 5.03 6.16
CA CYS A 38 7.81 3.96 5.18
C CYS A 38 6.49 3.19 5.34
N THR A 39 6.13 2.86 6.59
CA THR A 39 4.87 2.20 6.89
C THR A 39 3.68 3.00 6.35
N LEU A 40 3.68 4.29 6.59
CA LEU A 40 2.60 5.15 6.14
C LEU A 40 2.52 5.18 4.62
N LEU A 41 3.67 5.29 3.95
CA LEU A 41 3.69 5.33 2.49
C LEU A 41 3.13 4.04 1.88
N ILE A 42 3.52 2.90 2.44
CA ILE A 42 3.03 1.61 1.94
C ILE A 42 1.52 1.48 2.19
N ARG A 43 1.08 1.92 3.37
CA ARG A 43 -0.34 1.88 3.68
C ARG A 43 -1.15 2.79 2.75
N LEU A 44 -0.66 3.99 2.50
CA LEU A 44 -1.33 4.90 1.58
C LEU A 44 -1.37 4.33 0.16
N ALA A 45 -0.31 3.61 -0.24
CA ALA A 45 -0.30 2.97 -1.55
C ALA A 45 -1.41 1.92 -1.66
N LEU A 46 -1.59 1.14 -0.61
CA LEU A 46 -2.65 0.13 -0.60
C LEU A 46 -4.03 0.80 -0.64
N GLU A 47 -4.22 1.83 0.18
CA GLU A 47 -5.49 2.55 0.20
C GLU A 47 -5.79 3.19 -1.15
N SER A 48 -4.78 3.78 -1.76
CA SER A 48 -4.94 4.42 -3.06
C SER A 48 -5.29 3.39 -4.15
N ALA A 49 -4.63 2.23 -4.10
CA ALA A 49 -4.90 1.18 -5.08
C ALA A 49 -6.34 0.67 -4.95
N LEU A 50 -6.80 0.47 -3.72
CA LEU A 50 -8.17 0.03 -3.50
C LEU A 50 -9.18 1.08 -3.92
N ASP A 51 -8.87 2.34 -3.64
CA ASP A 51 -9.75 3.44 -4.01
C ASP A 51 -9.91 3.52 -5.53
N GLU A 52 -8.81 3.42 -6.27
CA GLU A 52 -8.86 3.42 -7.73
C GLU A 52 -9.60 2.20 -8.27
N TYR A 53 -9.38 1.06 -7.63
CA TYR A 53 -10.04 -0.17 -8.04
C TYR A 53 -11.56 -0.06 -7.90
N TRP A 54 -12.02 0.36 -6.71
CA TRP A 54 -13.46 0.49 -6.49
C TRP A 54 -14.09 1.56 -7.37
N ASP A 55 -13.35 2.63 -7.65
CA ASP A 55 -13.84 3.67 -8.53
C ASP A 55 -14.21 3.11 -9.89
N ARG A 56 -13.47 2.10 -10.37
CA ARG A 56 -13.74 1.48 -11.67
C ARG A 56 -14.78 0.38 -11.58
N VAL A 57 -14.79 -0.36 -10.48
CA VAL A 57 -15.56 -1.59 -10.41
C VAL A 57 -16.88 -1.43 -9.66
N LEU A 58 -16.87 -0.68 -8.59
CA LEU A 58 -18.07 -0.47 -7.78
C LEU A 58 -17.82 0.78 -6.94
N SER A 59 -18.16 1.94 -7.49
CA SER A 59 -17.78 3.21 -6.87
C SER A 59 -18.36 3.39 -5.47
N SER A 60 -19.52 2.81 -5.19
CA SER A 60 -20.10 2.94 -3.86
C SER A 60 -19.26 2.25 -2.79
N ALA A 61 -18.47 1.26 -3.16
CA ALA A 61 -17.62 0.56 -2.18
C ALA A 61 -16.50 1.47 -1.68
N ALA A 62 -16.06 2.43 -2.49
CA ALA A 62 -14.99 3.34 -2.08
C ALA A 62 -15.40 4.17 -0.86
N GLU A 63 -16.71 4.36 -0.65
CA GLU A 63 -17.19 5.15 0.48
C GLU A 63 -17.36 4.31 1.74
N CYS A 64 -17.18 3.02 1.64
CA CYS A 64 -17.31 2.13 2.79
C CYS A 64 -16.03 2.12 3.62
N PRO A 65 -16.14 1.79 4.91
CA PRO A 65 -14.93 1.60 5.72
C PRO A 65 -14.06 0.50 5.13
N MET A 66 -12.75 0.59 5.34
CA MET A 66 -11.81 -0.37 4.78
C MET A 66 -12.17 -1.81 5.14
N ARG A 67 -12.65 -2.05 6.36
CA ARG A 67 -13.03 -3.40 6.75
C ARG A 67 -14.10 -3.98 5.81
N ALA A 68 -15.11 -3.18 5.47
CA ALA A 68 -16.14 -3.62 4.55
C ALA A 68 -15.59 -3.83 3.14
N GLN A 69 -14.71 -2.93 2.70
CA GLN A 69 -14.08 -3.06 1.39
C GLN A 69 -13.32 -4.38 1.28
N LEU A 70 -12.58 -4.73 2.32
CA LEU A 70 -11.79 -5.96 2.30
C LEU A 70 -12.68 -7.20 2.33
N LEU A 71 -13.85 -7.12 2.95
CA LEU A 71 -14.80 -8.23 2.94
C LEU A 71 -15.41 -8.43 1.55
N LEU A 72 -15.60 -7.35 0.81
CA LEU A 72 -16.15 -7.43 -0.53
C LEU A 72 -15.12 -7.86 -1.57
N LEU A 73 -13.88 -7.57 -1.32
CA LEU A 73 -12.83 -7.71 -2.34
C LEU A 73 -12.72 -9.09 -2.98
N PRO A 74 -12.88 -10.20 -2.22
CA PRO A 74 -12.76 -11.52 -2.86
C PRO A 74 -13.74 -11.75 -4.00
N ARG A 75 -14.92 -11.16 -3.92
CA ARG A 75 -15.93 -11.36 -4.96
C ARG A 75 -15.61 -10.62 -6.25
N PHE A 76 -14.79 -9.59 -6.16
CA PHE A 76 -14.48 -8.77 -7.33
C PHE A 76 -13.08 -8.99 -7.85
N ALA A 77 -12.10 -9.13 -6.98
CA ALA A 77 -10.70 -9.21 -7.37
C ALA A 77 -10.10 -10.60 -7.22
N GLY A 78 -10.86 -11.54 -6.66
CA GLY A 78 -10.36 -12.89 -6.45
C GLY A 78 -9.71 -13.06 -5.07
N GLY A 79 -9.51 -14.33 -4.72
CA GLY A 79 -9.06 -14.68 -3.38
C GLY A 79 -7.63 -14.27 -3.07
N GLU A 80 -6.75 -14.36 -4.05
CA GLU A 80 -5.33 -14.07 -3.80
C GLU A 80 -5.13 -12.58 -3.53
N ALA A 81 -5.69 -11.73 -4.38
CA ALA A 81 -5.56 -10.28 -4.18
C ALA A 81 -6.20 -9.86 -2.86
N ALA A 82 -7.36 -10.43 -2.56
CA ALA A 82 -8.08 -10.09 -1.34
C ALA A 82 -7.31 -10.52 -0.10
N MET A 83 -6.69 -11.70 -0.13
CA MET A 83 -5.92 -12.18 1.02
C MET A 83 -4.70 -11.31 1.25
N LEU A 84 -3.96 -11.01 0.19
CA LEU A 84 -2.78 -10.15 0.30
C LEU A 84 -3.14 -8.76 0.80
N ALA A 85 -4.23 -8.20 0.28
CA ALA A 85 -4.68 -6.87 0.70
C ALA A 85 -5.06 -6.87 2.17
N ARG A 86 -5.79 -7.90 2.61
CA ARG A 86 -6.23 -7.98 3.99
C ARG A 86 -5.07 -8.15 4.94
N GLU A 87 -4.16 -9.07 4.63
CA GLU A 87 -3.02 -9.30 5.49
C GLU A 87 -2.12 -8.08 5.57
N SER A 88 -1.89 -7.43 4.44
CA SER A 88 -1.09 -6.22 4.41
C SER A 88 -1.76 -5.11 5.21
N TRP A 89 -3.06 -4.93 5.03
CA TRP A 89 -3.79 -3.91 5.75
C TRP A 89 -3.71 -4.12 7.26
N LEU A 90 -3.90 -5.36 7.70
CA LEU A 90 -3.86 -5.64 9.13
C LEU A 90 -2.49 -5.36 9.72
N GLY A 91 -1.44 -5.80 9.03
CA GLY A 91 -0.07 -5.56 9.49
C GLY A 91 0.28 -4.08 9.50
N LEU A 92 -0.03 -3.38 8.42
CA LEU A 92 0.28 -1.96 8.31
C LEU A 92 -0.53 -1.13 9.29
N SER A 93 -1.79 -1.49 9.51
CA SER A 93 -2.62 -0.77 10.47
C SER A 93 -2.08 -0.93 11.89
N ARG A 94 -1.68 -2.15 12.24
CA ARG A 94 -1.09 -2.39 13.56
C ARG A 94 0.19 -1.61 13.72
N ALA A 95 1.03 -1.60 12.70
CA ALA A 95 2.30 -0.88 12.74
C ALA A 95 2.10 0.64 12.77
N SER A 96 0.97 1.11 12.26
CA SER A 96 0.67 2.55 12.26
C SER A 96 0.15 3.03 13.61
N HIS A 97 -0.41 2.14 14.42
CA HIS A 97 -0.87 2.51 15.76
C HIS A 97 0.34 2.56 16.67
N HIS A 98 0.76 3.78 16.94
CA HIS A 98 1.99 4.00 17.66
C HIS A 98 1.77 4.02 19.16
N HIS A 99 2.34 3.05 19.83
CA HIS A 99 2.41 3.07 21.28
C HIS A 99 3.87 3.33 21.66
N ALA A 100 4.05 4.11 22.71
CA ALA A 100 5.38 4.55 23.11
C ALA A 100 6.31 3.38 23.43
N TYR A 101 5.75 2.23 23.73
CA TYR A 101 6.54 1.07 24.13
C TYR A 101 6.83 0.10 23.00
N GLU A 102 6.24 0.31 21.83
CA GLU A 102 6.40 -0.63 20.74
C GLU A 102 7.55 -0.25 19.86
N LEU A 103 8.28 -1.25 19.42
CA LEU A 103 9.38 -1.04 18.49
C LEU A 103 8.82 -0.71 17.11
N ALA A 104 9.57 0.08 16.37
CA ALA A 104 9.21 0.36 14.98
C ALA A 104 9.34 -0.93 14.17
N PRO A 105 8.62 -1.04 13.05
CA PRO A 105 8.77 -2.20 12.18
C PRO A 105 10.21 -2.35 11.70
N THR A 106 10.63 -3.59 11.50
CA THR A 106 11.98 -3.86 10.99
C THR A 106 11.99 -3.63 9.47
N ALA A 107 13.20 -3.45 8.94
CA ALA A 107 13.36 -3.32 7.49
C ALA A 107 12.82 -4.56 6.77
N GLY A 108 13.01 -5.75 7.36
CA GLY A 108 12.50 -6.97 6.76
C GLY A 108 10.98 -6.99 6.68
N GLU A 109 10.31 -6.59 7.77
CA GLU A 109 8.86 -6.50 7.77
C GLU A 109 8.37 -5.50 6.72
N LEU A 110 9.03 -4.37 6.64
CA LEU A 110 8.64 -3.33 5.68
C LEU A 110 8.82 -3.81 4.24
N ARG A 111 9.88 -4.57 3.97
CA ARG A 111 10.10 -5.12 2.64
C ARG A 111 9.03 -6.13 2.27
N GLU A 112 8.60 -6.94 3.23
CA GLU A 112 7.52 -7.89 2.98
C GLU A 112 6.22 -7.18 2.65
N TRP A 113 5.88 -6.15 3.41
CA TRP A 113 4.66 -5.39 3.13
C TRP A 113 4.77 -4.65 1.80
N HIS A 114 5.93 -4.08 1.51
CA HIS A 114 6.16 -3.39 0.25
C HIS A 114 5.93 -4.35 -0.92
N SER A 115 6.49 -5.55 -0.83
CA SER A 115 6.35 -6.56 -1.86
C SER A 115 4.89 -6.99 -2.01
N ALA A 116 4.22 -7.25 -0.89
CA ALA A 116 2.83 -7.71 -0.91
C ALA A 116 1.90 -6.63 -1.50
N VAL A 117 2.07 -5.39 -1.07
CA VAL A 117 1.25 -4.30 -1.59
C VAL A 117 1.55 -4.06 -3.07
N GLY A 118 2.82 -4.19 -3.46
CA GLY A 118 3.17 -4.09 -4.87
C GLY A 118 2.43 -5.12 -5.73
N ARG A 119 2.32 -6.35 -5.22
CA ARG A 119 1.57 -7.39 -5.91
C ARG A 119 0.08 -7.05 -5.98
N VAL A 120 -0.47 -6.55 -4.88
CA VAL A 120 -1.88 -6.15 -4.87
C VAL A 120 -2.13 -5.04 -5.89
N VAL A 121 -1.25 -4.04 -5.92
CA VAL A 121 -1.38 -2.95 -6.88
C VAL A 121 -1.40 -3.50 -8.31
N ASN A 122 -0.49 -4.44 -8.60
CA ASN A 122 -0.46 -5.03 -9.94
C ASN A 122 -1.71 -5.83 -10.25
N MET A 123 -2.22 -6.58 -9.28
CA MET A 123 -3.43 -7.37 -9.47
C MET A 123 -4.67 -6.51 -9.67
N LEU A 124 -4.73 -5.36 -9.00
CA LEU A 124 -5.88 -4.48 -9.09
C LEU A 124 -5.82 -3.52 -10.27
N THR A 125 -4.64 -3.30 -10.83
CA THR A 125 -4.49 -2.41 -11.97
C THR A 125 -4.93 -3.13 -13.23
N PRO A 126 -5.72 -2.49 -14.10
CA PRO A 126 -6.11 -3.14 -15.35
C PRO A 126 -4.89 -3.40 -16.20
N ALA A 127 -4.92 -4.54 -16.87
CA ALA A 127 -3.83 -4.89 -17.77
C ALA A 127 -3.64 -3.78 -18.78
N ALA A 128 -2.42 -3.41 -18.89
CA ALA A 128 -2.12 -2.38 -19.82
C ALA A 128 -2.49 -2.95 -21.16
N ASN A 129 -3.49 -2.62 -21.66
CA ASN A 129 -3.98 -2.97 -22.70
C ASN A 129 -3.35 -3.40 -23.75
N THR A 130 -3.04 -4.26 -23.75
CA THR A 130 -2.48 -4.74 -24.73
C THR A 130 -3.39 -5.38 -25.53
N PHE A 131 -4.07 -4.98 -26.08
CA PHE A 131 -4.92 -5.56 -26.79
C PHE A 131 -4.70 -5.85 -27.94
N PRO A 132 -4.59 -6.68 -28.14
CA PRO A 132 -4.35 -7.22 -29.28
C PRO A 132 -5.36 -6.93 -30.16
N GLY A 133 -5.34 -6.38 -30.64
CA GLY A 133 -6.16 -6.22 -31.42
C GLY A 133 -7.10 -6.83 -31.83
N LYS A 134 -7.33 -7.06 -31.81
CA LYS A 134 -8.03 -7.42 -32.15
C LYS A 134 -8.21 -7.63 -33.06
N THR A 135 -8.23 -7.92 -33.45
CA THR A 135 -8.57 -8.28 -34.31
C THR A 135 -9.00 -8.49 -34.81
#